data_5c5bfbdbe6ef857217004b5dc4f5ac02
#
_entry.id   5c5bfbdbe6ef857217004b5dc4f5ac02
#
_cell.length_a   1.000
_cell.length_b   1.000
_cell.length_c   1.000
_cell.angle_alpha   90.00
_cell.angle_beta   90.00
_cell.angle_gamma   90.00
#
_symmetry.space_group_name_H-M   'P 1'
#
loop_
_entity.id
_entity.type
_entity.pdbx_description
1 polymer ?
#
loop_
_entity_poly.entity_id
_entity_poly.type
_entity_poly.pdbx_seq_one_letter_code
_entity_poly.pdbx_strand_id
1 'polypeptide(L)'
;MIKKILSWIWKGNVDEKIEQKEYESMSGLVEEFGEEQERDDIDTVFDNLEEKQEERIKPIEFKINDTENGYLSPDVLQIDGASYVEGMDDYEWIFQIASKDFESLLKLLKGTEELSDDIPNELMNYLKENGTKVSEIRELCQDNEIEHYFQNWF
;
A
#
# COMPACT_ATOMS: atom_id res chain seq x y z
N MET A 1 -15.70 -0.89 1.67
CA MET A 1 -14.98 0.32 2.11
C MET A 1 -13.47 0.28 1.80
N ILE A 2 -12.79 -0.79 2.08
CA ILE A 2 -11.33 -0.96 1.80
C ILE A 2 -10.97 -0.75 0.31
N LYS A 3 -11.80 -1.21 -0.62
CA LYS A 3 -11.58 -1.02 -2.07
C LYS A 3 -11.56 0.45 -2.54
N LYS A 4 -12.26 1.34 -1.86
CA LYS A 4 -12.30 2.78 -2.20
C LYS A 4 -11.05 3.54 -1.73
N ILE A 5 -10.46 3.11 -0.62
CA ILE A 5 -9.29 3.77 -0.02
C ILE A 5 -8.02 3.39 -0.77
N LEU A 6 -7.87 2.12 -1.14
CA LEU A 6 -6.77 1.66 -1.98
C LEU A 6 -6.75 2.35 -3.35
N SER A 7 -7.92 2.64 -3.94
CA SER A 7 -8.01 3.36 -5.20
C SER A 7 -7.59 4.83 -5.09
N TRP A 8 -7.71 5.45 -3.91
CA TRP A 8 -7.39 6.85 -3.71
C TRP A 8 -5.88 7.10 -3.53
N ILE A 9 -5.22 6.21 -2.82
CA ILE A 9 -3.76 6.28 -2.61
C ILE A 9 -3.00 6.01 -3.91
N TRP A 10 -3.54 5.11 -4.71
CA TRP A 10 -2.98 4.78 -6.02
C TRP A 10 -3.08 5.94 -7.01
N LYS A 11 -4.17 6.70 -6.98
CA LYS A 11 -4.36 7.87 -7.85
C LYS A 11 -3.46 9.05 -7.54
N GLY A 12 -3.04 9.23 -6.29
CA GLY A 12 -2.27 10.42 -5.90
C GLY A 12 -0.79 10.43 -6.28
N ASN A 13 -0.17 9.26 -6.47
CA ASN A 13 1.29 9.17 -6.68
C ASN A 13 1.73 8.65 -8.06
N VAL A 14 0.81 8.09 -8.83
CA VAL A 14 1.13 7.43 -10.10
C VAL A 14 0.62 8.20 -11.31
N ASP A 15 -0.44 8.99 -11.15
CA ASP A 15 -1.13 9.62 -12.27
C ASP A 15 -0.33 10.71 -13.01
N GLU A 16 0.51 11.47 -12.32
CA GLU A 16 1.24 12.56 -12.99
C GLU A 16 2.37 12.09 -13.92
N LYS A 17 2.98 10.96 -13.67
CA LYS A 17 4.10 10.47 -14.51
C LYS A 17 3.68 9.47 -15.57
N ILE A 18 2.61 8.75 -15.38
CA ILE A 18 2.10 7.76 -16.33
C ILE A 18 1.21 8.41 -17.38
N GLU A 19 0.36 9.36 -17.01
CA GLU A 19 -0.47 10.09 -17.98
C GLU A 19 0.35 10.85 -19.03
N GLN A 20 1.47 11.46 -18.67
CA GLN A 20 2.32 12.16 -19.66
C GLN A 20 3.02 11.20 -20.61
N LYS A 21 3.46 10.02 -20.17
CA LYS A 21 4.08 9.03 -21.04
C LYS A 21 3.09 8.30 -21.94
N GLU A 22 1.90 8.01 -21.46
CA GLU A 22 0.84 7.40 -22.27
C GLU A 22 0.27 8.38 -23.28
N TYR A 23 0.14 9.65 -22.93
CA TYR A 23 -0.33 10.68 -23.85
C TYR A 23 0.66 10.96 -24.98
N GLU A 24 1.94 11.00 -24.72
CA GLU A 24 2.98 11.15 -25.76
C GLU A 24 3.10 9.91 -26.64
N SER A 25 2.93 8.70 -26.13
CA SER A 25 2.94 7.47 -26.94
C SER A 25 1.67 7.29 -27.74
N MET A 26 0.51 7.72 -27.26
CA MET A 26 -0.76 7.67 -27.98
C MET A 26 -0.83 8.70 -29.11
N SER A 27 -0.27 9.90 -28.95
CA SER A 27 -0.23 10.91 -30.01
C SER A 27 0.71 10.52 -31.16
N GLY A 28 1.80 9.80 -30.87
CA GLY A 28 2.70 9.25 -31.88
C GLY A 28 2.13 8.07 -32.66
N LEU A 29 1.32 7.24 -32.02
CA LEU A 29 0.65 6.07 -32.62
C LEU A 29 -0.52 6.47 -33.53
N VAL A 30 -1.26 7.52 -33.20
CA VAL A 30 -2.41 8.00 -34.01
C VAL A 30 -1.99 8.63 -35.33
N GLU A 31 -0.78 9.18 -35.46
CA GLU A 31 -0.26 9.76 -36.68
C GLU A 31 0.32 8.73 -37.67
N GLU A 32 0.83 7.59 -37.23
CA GLU A 32 1.46 6.57 -38.07
C GLU A 32 0.54 5.49 -38.61
N PHE A 33 -0.59 5.22 -37.97
CA PHE A 33 -1.46 4.07 -38.27
C PHE A 33 -2.92 4.50 -38.42
N GLY A 34 -3.24 5.28 -39.38
CA GLY A 34 -4.64 5.62 -39.66
C GLY A 34 -5.38 4.48 -40.31
N GLU A 35 -5.73 3.38 -39.64
CA GLU A 35 -6.82 2.50 -40.07
C GLU A 35 -7.07 1.24 -39.22
N GLU A 36 -8.23 0.70 -39.38
CA GLU A 36 -9.08 -0.33 -38.77
C GLU A 36 -8.43 -1.62 -38.18
N GLN A 37 -7.18 -1.93 -38.43
CA GLN A 37 -6.51 -3.14 -37.88
C GLN A 37 -6.02 -3.01 -36.43
N GLU A 38 -6.00 -1.81 -35.90
CA GLU A 38 -5.45 -1.55 -34.56
C GLU A 38 -6.47 -1.66 -33.41
N ARG A 39 -7.76 -1.63 -33.69
CA ARG A 39 -8.81 -1.72 -32.68
C ARG A 39 -8.82 -3.07 -31.94
N ASP A 40 -8.51 -4.14 -32.64
CA ASP A 40 -8.45 -5.48 -32.04
C ASP A 40 -7.20 -5.67 -31.15
N ASP A 41 -6.08 -5.06 -31.52
CA ASP A 41 -4.83 -5.14 -30.75
C ASP A 41 -4.86 -4.29 -29.47
N ILE A 42 -5.59 -3.18 -29.46
CA ILE A 42 -5.75 -2.30 -28.30
C ILE A 42 -6.58 -2.99 -27.21
N ASP A 43 -7.68 -3.61 -27.57
CA ASP A 43 -8.51 -4.34 -26.61
C ASP A 43 -7.77 -5.50 -25.94
N THR A 44 -6.93 -6.21 -26.70
CA THR A 44 -6.10 -7.31 -26.17
C THR A 44 -4.99 -6.81 -25.25
N VAL A 45 -4.42 -5.65 -25.52
CA VAL A 45 -3.38 -5.04 -24.66
C VAL A 45 -3.98 -4.52 -23.36
N PHE A 46 -5.18 -3.95 -23.38
CA PHE A 46 -5.88 -3.53 -22.15
C PHE A 46 -6.26 -4.71 -21.27
N ASP A 47 -6.77 -5.80 -21.81
CA ASP A 47 -7.09 -7.01 -21.06
C ASP A 47 -5.84 -7.62 -20.40
N ASN A 48 -4.72 -7.64 -21.10
CA ASN A 48 -3.44 -8.11 -20.55
C ASN A 48 -2.85 -7.19 -19.47
N LEU A 49 -3.10 -5.89 -19.56
CA LEU A 49 -2.66 -4.92 -18.55
C LEU A 49 -3.51 -5.01 -17.28
N GLU A 50 -4.81 -5.22 -17.39
CA GLU A 50 -5.69 -5.43 -16.25
C GLU A 50 -5.37 -6.74 -15.51
N GLU A 51 -5.14 -7.85 -16.20
CA GLU A 51 -4.72 -9.11 -15.59
C GLU A 51 -3.37 -9.00 -14.88
N LYS A 52 -2.40 -8.30 -15.45
CA LYS A 52 -1.09 -8.07 -14.83
C LYS A 52 -1.14 -7.13 -13.63
N GLN A 53 -2.08 -6.20 -13.60
CA GLN A 53 -2.27 -5.31 -12.46
C GLN A 53 -2.97 -6.01 -11.30
N GLU A 54 -3.92 -6.89 -11.57
CA GLU A 54 -4.58 -7.69 -10.53
C GLU A 54 -3.64 -8.67 -9.83
N GLU A 55 -2.70 -9.28 -10.56
CA GLU A 55 -1.70 -10.17 -9.95
C GLU A 55 -0.69 -9.43 -9.06
N ARG A 56 -0.43 -8.14 -9.33
CA ARG A 56 0.57 -7.34 -8.60
C ARG A 56 0.07 -6.74 -7.29
N ILE A 57 -1.25 -6.72 -7.04
CA ILE A 57 -1.85 -5.87 -5.99
C ILE A 57 -2.57 -6.67 -4.90
N LYS A 58 -2.37 -7.98 -4.79
CA LYS A 58 -2.91 -8.71 -3.64
C LYS A 58 -1.98 -8.56 -2.44
N PRO A 59 -2.30 -7.69 -1.46
CA PRO A 59 -1.50 -7.61 -0.26
C PRO A 59 -1.61 -8.92 0.54
N ILE A 60 -0.55 -9.23 1.26
CA ILE A 60 -0.57 -10.32 2.22
C ILE A 60 -1.31 -9.82 3.45
N GLU A 61 -2.46 -10.42 3.72
CA GLU A 61 -3.26 -10.12 4.90
C GLU A 61 -2.75 -10.94 6.11
N PHE A 62 -2.56 -10.28 7.24
CA PHE A 62 -2.16 -10.92 8.49
C PHE A 62 -2.79 -10.25 9.70
N LYS A 63 -2.99 -11.01 10.76
CA LYS A 63 -3.51 -10.51 12.03
C LYS A 63 -2.35 -10.08 12.94
N ILE A 64 -2.40 -8.86 13.46
CA ILE A 64 -1.41 -8.35 14.43
C ILE A 64 -1.89 -8.63 15.84
N ASN A 65 -3.11 -8.24 16.17
CA ASN A 65 -3.75 -8.46 17.47
C ASN A 65 -5.28 -8.52 17.30
N ASP A 66 -6.03 -8.53 18.40
CA ASP A 66 -7.49 -8.70 18.32
C ASP A 66 -8.24 -7.55 17.65
N THR A 67 -7.65 -6.37 17.58
CA THR A 67 -8.25 -5.15 17.03
C THR A 67 -7.60 -4.66 15.76
N GLU A 68 -6.44 -5.19 15.37
CA GLU A 68 -5.64 -4.67 14.26
C GLU A 68 -5.20 -5.78 13.30
N ASN A 69 -5.39 -5.51 12.00
CA ASN A 69 -4.96 -6.37 10.91
C ASN A 69 -3.94 -5.62 10.03
N GLY A 70 -2.97 -6.35 9.51
CA GLY A 70 -1.97 -5.83 8.60
C GLY A 70 -2.18 -6.31 7.17
N TYR A 71 -1.79 -5.47 6.23
CA TYR A 71 -1.79 -5.73 4.80
C TYR A 71 -0.44 -5.32 4.22
N LEU A 72 0.35 -6.30 3.86
CA LEU A 72 1.68 -6.08 3.29
C LEU A 72 1.65 -6.20 1.77
N SER A 73 2.03 -5.13 1.10
CA SER A 73 2.32 -5.10 -0.34
C SER A 73 3.79 -4.76 -0.58
N PRO A 74 4.31 -4.92 -1.81
CA PRO A 74 5.70 -4.56 -2.11
C PRO A 74 6.07 -3.10 -1.81
N ASP A 75 5.10 -2.20 -1.88
CA ASP A 75 5.32 -0.75 -1.79
C ASP A 75 4.87 -0.14 -0.47
N VAL A 76 3.94 -0.79 0.25
CA VAL A 76 3.30 -0.22 1.42
C VAL A 76 2.91 -1.29 2.44
N LEU A 77 3.05 -0.96 3.71
CA LEU A 77 2.41 -1.67 4.82
C LEU A 77 1.22 -0.84 5.28
N GLN A 78 0.04 -1.43 5.28
CA GLN A 78 -1.17 -0.84 5.84
C GLN A 78 -1.59 -1.62 7.08
N ILE A 79 -2.02 -0.92 8.10
CA ILE A 79 -2.60 -1.50 9.31
C ILE A 79 -3.95 -0.86 9.54
N ASP A 80 -4.99 -1.68 9.57
CA ASP A 80 -6.34 -1.27 9.88
C ASP A 80 -6.72 -1.73 11.28
N GLY A 81 -7.44 -0.90 12.00
CA GLY A 81 -7.92 -1.26 13.31
C GLY A 81 -9.28 -0.69 13.61
N ALA A 82 -9.94 -1.29 14.57
CA ALA A 82 -11.22 -0.83 15.09
C ALA A 82 -11.31 -1.05 16.59
N SER A 83 -11.94 -0.14 17.29
CA SER A 83 -12.28 -0.27 18.70
C SER A 83 -13.77 -0.10 18.90
N TYR A 84 -14.39 -1.12 19.44
CA TYR A 84 -15.80 -1.15 19.79
C TYR A 84 -15.92 -1.01 21.30
N VAL A 85 -16.27 0.17 21.77
CA VAL A 85 -16.51 0.42 23.19
C VAL A 85 -18.02 0.57 23.40
N GLU A 86 -18.58 -0.28 24.22
CA GLU A 86 -20.02 -0.26 24.52
C GLU A 86 -20.46 1.15 25.02
N GLY A 87 -21.37 1.79 24.28
CA GLY A 87 -21.87 3.13 24.59
C GLY A 87 -21.09 4.30 23.96
N MET A 88 -20.08 4.01 23.13
CA MET A 88 -19.38 4.98 22.29
C MET A 88 -19.57 4.65 20.81
N ASP A 89 -19.41 5.65 19.94
CA ASP A 89 -19.40 5.42 18.51
C ASP A 89 -18.19 4.54 18.13
N ASP A 90 -18.38 3.71 17.11
CA ASP A 90 -17.32 2.87 16.60
C ASP A 90 -16.14 3.73 16.12
N TYR A 91 -14.95 3.39 16.56
CA TYR A 91 -13.72 4.11 16.21
C TYR A 91 -12.85 3.22 15.32
N GLU A 92 -12.65 3.66 14.10
CA GLU A 92 -11.81 2.96 13.11
C GLU A 92 -10.58 3.80 12.75
N TRP A 93 -9.48 3.15 12.40
CA TRP A 93 -8.26 3.82 11.96
C TRP A 93 -7.53 3.04 10.87
N ILE A 94 -6.77 3.78 10.07
CA ILE A 94 -5.83 3.26 9.08
C ILE A 94 -4.47 3.92 9.29
N PHE A 95 -3.43 3.10 9.32
CA PHE A 95 -2.03 3.51 9.33
C PHE A 95 -1.33 2.97 8.09
N GLN A 96 -0.46 3.76 7.48
CA GLN A 96 0.33 3.34 6.32
C GLN A 96 1.75 3.86 6.39
N ILE A 97 2.69 3.04 5.94
CA ILE A 97 4.10 3.36 5.80
C ILE A 97 4.63 2.83 4.47
N ALA A 98 5.46 3.61 3.79
CA ALA A 98 6.07 3.22 2.52
C ALA A 98 7.23 2.23 2.73
N SER A 99 7.47 1.38 1.73
CA SER A 99 8.51 0.35 1.77
C SER A 99 9.92 0.90 1.99
N LYS A 100 10.18 2.13 1.55
CA LYS A 100 11.46 2.82 1.77
C LYS A 100 11.83 2.97 3.26
N ASP A 101 10.83 2.96 4.13
CA ASP A 101 10.98 3.17 5.58
C ASP A 101 10.85 1.87 6.39
N PHE A 102 10.60 0.72 5.75
CA PHE A 102 10.45 -0.57 6.45
C PHE A 102 11.69 -0.95 7.24
N GLU A 103 12.87 -0.78 6.66
CA GLU A 103 14.13 -1.09 7.31
C GLU A 103 14.34 -0.23 8.56
N SER A 104 14.12 1.07 8.45
CA SER A 104 14.26 2.00 9.57
C SER A 104 13.29 1.69 10.70
N LEU A 105 12.02 1.43 10.38
CA LEU A 105 11.02 1.04 11.36
C LEU A 105 11.38 -0.29 12.04
N LEU A 106 11.79 -1.29 11.28
CA LEU A 106 12.14 -2.61 11.81
C LEU A 106 13.33 -2.55 12.76
N LYS A 107 14.36 -1.77 12.44
CA LYS A 107 15.50 -1.51 13.33
C LYS A 107 15.08 -0.91 14.67
N LEU A 108 14.16 0.05 14.63
CA LEU A 108 13.63 0.69 15.83
C LEU A 108 12.81 -0.29 16.67
N LEU A 109 11.95 -1.09 16.05
CA LEU A 109 11.11 -2.07 16.72
C LEU A 109 11.93 -3.19 17.38
N LYS A 110 12.93 -3.71 16.69
CA LYS A 110 13.80 -4.78 17.17
C LYS A 110 14.93 -4.28 18.08
N GLY A 111 15.28 -3.01 18.00
CA GLY A 111 16.44 -2.45 18.70
C GLY A 111 17.77 -3.01 18.22
N THR A 112 17.89 -3.43 16.96
CA THR A 112 19.10 -4.01 16.38
C THR A 112 19.32 -3.53 14.95
N GLU A 113 20.60 -3.44 14.55
CA GLU A 113 20.99 -3.16 13.16
C GLU A 113 21.04 -4.42 12.27
N GLU A 114 20.97 -5.61 12.89
CA GLU A 114 20.98 -6.89 12.18
C GLU A 114 19.60 -7.27 11.71
N LEU A 115 19.38 -7.28 10.40
CA LEU A 115 18.14 -7.65 9.74
C LEU A 115 18.40 -8.72 8.67
N SER A 116 17.36 -9.50 8.35
CA SER A 116 17.42 -10.44 7.22
C SER A 116 17.40 -9.72 5.87
N ASP A 117 17.67 -10.44 4.79
CA ASP A 117 17.60 -9.90 3.42
C ASP A 117 16.15 -9.63 2.99
N ASP A 118 15.17 -10.24 3.64
CA ASP A 118 13.74 -10.06 3.35
C ASP A 118 13.08 -9.17 4.41
N ILE A 119 13.33 -7.88 4.33
CA ILE A 119 12.83 -6.87 5.26
C ILE A 119 11.30 -6.86 5.37
N PRO A 120 10.52 -6.89 4.28
CA PRO A 120 9.05 -6.88 4.38
C PRO A 120 8.50 -8.06 5.18
N ASN A 121 8.94 -9.28 4.92
CA ASN A 121 8.51 -10.46 5.65
C ASN A 121 8.97 -10.46 7.11
N GLU A 122 10.18 -10.00 7.37
CA GLU A 122 10.68 -9.86 8.74
C GLU A 122 9.84 -8.87 9.55
N LEU A 123 9.50 -7.73 8.95
CA LEU A 123 8.62 -6.73 9.58
C LEU A 123 7.22 -7.30 9.87
N MET A 124 6.62 -7.99 8.91
CA MET A 124 5.33 -8.66 9.07
C MET A 124 5.37 -9.67 10.23
N ASN A 125 6.38 -10.54 10.24
CA ASN A 125 6.52 -11.56 11.27
C ASN A 125 6.73 -10.94 12.66
N TYR A 126 7.53 -9.88 12.75
CA TYR A 126 7.73 -9.15 14.00
C TYR A 126 6.41 -8.61 14.56
N LEU A 127 5.61 -7.94 13.73
CA LEU A 127 4.32 -7.40 14.13
C LEU A 127 3.34 -8.49 14.60
N LYS A 128 3.30 -9.62 13.89
CA LYS A 128 2.46 -10.78 14.26
C LYS A 128 2.88 -11.40 15.59
N GLU A 129 4.17 -11.60 15.79
CA GLU A 129 4.70 -12.27 16.99
C GLU A 129 4.58 -11.41 18.24
N ASN A 130 4.72 -10.10 18.13
CA ASN A 130 4.69 -9.18 19.24
C ASN A 130 3.34 -8.50 19.47
N GLY A 131 2.40 -8.61 18.53
CA GLY A 131 1.10 -7.95 18.64
C GLY A 131 1.22 -6.42 18.75
N THR A 132 2.22 -5.82 18.10
CA THR A 132 2.57 -4.41 18.23
C THR A 132 1.42 -3.50 17.79
N LYS A 133 1.00 -2.61 18.68
CA LYS A 133 -0.12 -1.69 18.40
C LYS A 133 0.30 -0.55 17.48
N VAL A 134 -0.64 -0.10 16.64
CA VAL A 134 -0.44 1.06 15.77
C VAL A 134 -0.01 2.31 16.55
N SER A 135 -0.54 2.52 17.75
CA SER A 135 -0.14 3.65 18.59
C SER A 135 1.36 3.66 18.90
N GLU A 136 1.94 2.50 19.19
CA GLU A 136 3.38 2.34 19.44
C GLU A 136 4.20 2.59 18.16
N ILE A 137 3.74 2.06 17.03
CA ILE A 137 4.39 2.29 15.73
C ILE A 137 4.37 3.77 15.33
N ARG A 138 3.24 4.43 15.53
CA ARG A 138 3.11 5.88 15.27
C ARG A 138 4.05 6.71 16.11
N GLU A 139 4.13 6.43 17.39
CA GLU A 139 5.03 7.13 18.31
C GLU A 139 6.48 7.00 17.86
N LEU A 140 6.91 5.78 17.52
CA LEU A 140 8.25 5.54 16.96
C LEU A 140 8.50 6.30 15.66
N CYS A 141 7.52 6.33 14.75
CA CYS A 141 7.63 7.07 13.49
C CYS A 141 7.72 8.59 13.74
N GLN A 142 6.93 9.12 14.66
CA GLN A 142 6.95 10.55 15.01
C GLN A 142 8.29 10.95 15.65
N ASP A 143 8.78 10.16 16.59
CA ASP A 143 10.03 10.43 17.30
C ASP A 143 11.28 10.33 16.41
N ASN A 144 11.20 9.57 15.32
CA ASN A 144 12.32 9.34 14.40
C ASN A 144 12.12 9.94 13.01
N GLU A 145 11.16 10.83 12.85
CA GLU A 145 10.86 11.54 11.60
C GLU A 145 10.60 10.61 10.40
N ILE A 146 9.99 9.43 10.65
CA ILE A 146 9.57 8.50 9.60
C ILE A 146 8.23 8.94 9.04
N GLU A 147 8.16 9.13 7.72
CA GLU A 147 6.91 9.48 7.04
C GLU A 147 5.88 8.37 7.18
N HIS A 148 4.70 8.72 7.61
CA HIS A 148 3.58 7.79 7.71
C HIS A 148 2.26 8.52 7.49
N TYR A 149 1.25 7.76 7.07
CA TYR A 149 -0.12 8.24 6.97
C TYR A 149 -0.95 7.62 8.09
N PHE A 150 -1.76 8.43 8.72
CA PHE A 150 -2.73 7.98 9.71
C PHE A 150 -4.04 8.73 9.56
N GLN A 151 -5.13 7.98 9.51
CA GLN A 151 -6.47 8.53 9.50
C GLN A 151 -7.37 7.73 10.44
N ASN A 152 -8.27 8.42 11.10
CA ASN A 152 -9.26 7.81 11.98
C ASN A 152 -10.66 8.36 11.69
N TRP A 153 -11.67 7.57 12.00
CA TRP A 153 -13.09 7.90 11.87
C TRP A 153 -13.83 7.57 13.15
N PHE A 154 -14.85 8.36 13.39
CA PHE A 154 -15.81 8.15 14.49
C PHE A 154 -17.14 7.74 13.90
#